data_74a68edaa495b78f5545c384e1ff6468
#
_entry.id   74a68edaa495b78f5545c384e1ff6468
#
_cell.length_a   1.000
_cell.length_b   1.000
_cell.length_c   1.000
_cell.angle_alpha   90.00
_cell.angle_beta   90.00
_cell.angle_gamma   90.00
#
_symmetry.space_group_name_H-M   'P 1'
#
loop_
_entity.id
_entity.type
_entity.pdbx_description
1 polymer ?
#
loop_
_entity_poly.entity_id
_entity_poly.type
_entity_poly.pdbx_seq_one_letter_code
_entity_poly.pdbx_strand_id
1 'polypeptide(L)'
;MVVITEHIEARTKQFETVPEAEAQGAIMMTWLTNQLADDTRPRLEKRGITDLDPTGWYNFQTFLDVMSEIVKSKQNVSMTLVAVGKGVVENLPLEDFPSIEAFQAFVENLHGASVRNMPETESHVVIQEDSNIYIVNNTPVSNDLMYGFWWEMLRLYSIGGIKYRPIPHQDYPSNEVGTIFLLQPEKR
;
A
#
# COMPACT_ATOMS: atom_id res chain seq x y z
N MET A 1 2.27 -12.32 20.20
CA MET A 1 3.32 -11.30 20.44
C MET A 1 4.64 -11.59 19.73
N VAL A 2 5.10 -12.84 19.59
CA VAL A 2 6.36 -13.18 18.89
C VAL A 2 6.31 -12.89 17.39
N VAL A 3 5.21 -13.23 16.70
CA VAL A 3 5.10 -13.14 15.22
C VAL A 3 5.08 -11.69 14.73
N ILE A 4 4.38 -10.79 15.43
CA ILE A 4 4.36 -9.35 15.07
C ILE A 4 5.76 -8.75 15.24
N THR A 5 6.51 -9.14 16.29
CA THR A 5 7.84 -8.63 16.58
C THR A 5 8.85 -8.99 15.49
N GLU A 6 8.80 -10.20 14.94
CA GLU A 6 9.70 -10.63 13.86
C GLU A 6 9.51 -9.82 12.56
N HIS A 7 8.25 -9.48 12.23
CA HIS A 7 7.95 -8.62 11.07
C HIS A 7 8.33 -7.16 11.28
N ILE A 8 8.43 -6.71 12.52
CA ILE A 8 8.80 -5.33 12.87
C ILE A 8 10.31 -5.07 12.71
N GLU A 9 11.14 -6.06 13.01
CA GLU A 9 12.60 -5.92 12.88
C GLU A 9 13.06 -5.75 11.44
N ALA A 10 12.27 -6.21 10.46
CA ALA A 10 12.55 -6.13 9.03
C ALA A 10 11.92 -4.92 8.33
N ARG A 11 11.62 -3.83 9.05
CA ARG A 11 10.92 -2.68 8.49
C ARG A 11 11.63 -2.04 7.30
N THR A 12 10.86 -1.90 6.24
CA THR A 12 11.27 -1.20 5.03
C THR A 12 11.16 0.31 5.21
N LYS A 13 12.19 1.02 4.80
CA LYS A 13 12.19 2.48 4.78
C LYS A 13 11.33 3.00 3.64
N GLN A 14 10.52 4.03 3.92
CA GLN A 14 9.68 4.65 2.88
C GLN A 14 10.52 5.21 1.74
N PHE A 15 10.05 4.98 0.54
CA PHE A 15 10.64 5.44 -0.72
C PHE A 15 12.02 4.86 -1.05
N GLU A 16 12.45 3.77 -0.42
CA GLU A 16 13.69 3.09 -0.72
C GLU A 16 13.43 1.59 -0.94
N THR A 17 13.94 1.04 -2.03
CA THR A 17 13.90 -0.40 -2.35
C THR A 17 15.17 -0.83 -3.08
N VAL A 18 15.30 -2.13 -3.40
CA VAL A 18 16.44 -2.65 -4.14
C VAL A 18 16.41 -2.19 -5.61
N PRO A 19 17.57 -1.99 -6.25
CA PRO A 19 17.64 -1.46 -7.62
C PRO A 19 16.92 -2.29 -8.70
N GLU A 20 16.84 -3.60 -8.50
CA GLU A 20 16.19 -4.57 -9.39
C GLU A 20 14.67 -4.66 -9.22
N ALA A 21 14.10 -4.02 -8.20
CA ALA A 21 12.67 -4.02 -7.97
C ALA A 21 11.91 -3.35 -9.10
N GLU A 22 10.83 -3.97 -9.53
CA GLU A 22 9.96 -3.47 -10.58
C GLU A 22 8.50 -3.44 -10.13
N ALA A 23 7.79 -2.40 -10.57
CA ALA A 23 6.34 -2.28 -10.38
C ALA A 23 5.60 -2.30 -11.71
N GLN A 24 4.40 -2.84 -11.71
CA GLN A 24 3.55 -2.86 -12.90
C GLN A 24 3.06 -1.44 -13.23
N GLY A 25 3.02 -1.09 -14.51
CA GLY A 25 2.59 0.23 -14.98
C GLY A 25 1.18 0.61 -14.54
N ALA A 26 0.29 -0.36 -14.37
CA ALA A 26 -1.05 -0.13 -13.85
C ALA A 26 -1.04 0.59 -12.49
N ILE A 27 -0.11 0.25 -11.59
CA ILE A 27 0.03 0.92 -10.28
C ILE A 27 0.49 2.36 -10.48
N MET A 28 1.49 2.57 -11.34
CA MET A 28 2.02 3.91 -11.61
C MET A 28 0.95 4.80 -12.27
N MET A 29 0.07 4.23 -13.10
CA MET A 29 -1.02 4.96 -13.76
C MET A 29 -2.04 5.51 -12.75
N THR A 30 -2.24 4.87 -11.60
CA THR A 30 -3.16 5.41 -10.57
C THR A 30 -2.75 6.81 -10.11
N TRP A 31 -1.46 7.14 -10.17
CA TRP A 31 -0.92 8.46 -9.84
C TRP A 31 -1.14 9.48 -10.96
N LEU A 32 -1.32 9.02 -12.19
CA LEU A 32 -1.58 9.87 -13.35
C LEU A 32 -3.06 10.14 -13.58
N THR A 33 -3.95 9.47 -12.85
CA THR A 33 -5.40 9.59 -13.00
C THR A 33 -6.10 10.25 -11.81
N ASN A 34 -5.32 10.81 -10.87
CA ASN A 34 -5.83 11.43 -9.64
C ASN A 34 -5.32 12.86 -9.45
N GLN A 35 -5.53 13.43 -8.26
CA GLN A 35 -5.17 14.79 -7.89
C GLN A 35 -3.66 15.10 -7.95
N LEU A 36 -2.81 14.09 -8.06
CA LEU A 36 -1.35 14.23 -8.19
C LEU A 36 -0.86 14.14 -9.64
N ALA A 37 -1.75 13.99 -10.61
CA ALA A 37 -1.39 13.81 -12.02
C ALA A 37 -0.47 14.91 -12.56
N ASP A 38 -0.82 16.18 -12.29
CA ASP A 38 -0.05 17.33 -12.74
C ASP A 38 1.34 17.42 -12.10
N ASP A 39 1.50 16.87 -10.90
CA ASP A 39 2.80 16.78 -10.22
C ASP A 39 3.62 15.57 -10.67
N THR A 40 2.95 14.47 -10.95
CA THR A 40 3.58 13.17 -11.28
C THR A 40 4.10 13.15 -12.71
N ARG A 41 3.27 13.54 -13.68
CA ARG A 41 3.59 13.47 -15.11
C ARG A 41 4.92 14.16 -15.47
N PRO A 42 5.18 15.42 -15.11
CA PRO A 42 6.45 16.08 -15.49
C PRO A 42 7.68 15.42 -14.85
N ARG A 43 7.51 14.78 -13.69
CA ARG A 43 8.61 14.10 -12.98
C ARG A 43 8.95 12.77 -13.63
N LEU A 44 7.95 12.03 -14.12
CA LEU A 44 8.14 10.80 -14.89
C LEU A 44 8.76 11.10 -16.25
N GLU A 45 8.27 12.12 -16.96
CA GLU A 45 8.81 12.56 -18.27
C GLU A 45 10.30 12.93 -18.18
N LYS A 46 10.74 13.63 -17.12
CA LYS A 46 12.16 13.92 -16.86
C LYS A 46 13.02 12.66 -16.68
N ARG A 47 12.41 11.52 -16.34
CA ARG A 47 13.06 10.22 -16.21
C ARG A 47 12.90 9.32 -17.44
N GLY A 48 12.38 9.90 -18.53
CA GLY A 48 12.18 9.20 -19.80
C GLY A 48 10.94 8.32 -19.85
N ILE A 49 10.02 8.45 -18.87
CA ILE A 49 8.76 7.72 -18.84
C ILE A 49 7.66 8.68 -19.32
N THR A 50 7.38 8.65 -20.62
CA THR A 50 6.37 9.50 -21.28
C THR A 50 5.04 8.80 -21.45
N ASP A 51 5.08 7.49 -21.70
CA ASP A 51 3.92 6.62 -21.85
C ASP A 51 4.07 5.41 -20.92
N LEU A 52 3.04 5.16 -20.13
CA LEU A 52 2.98 3.98 -19.26
C LEU A 52 2.07 2.93 -19.92
N ASP A 53 2.65 1.78 -20.26
CA ASP A 53 1.88 0.58 -20.56
C ASP A 53 1.39 -0.02 -19.22
N PRO A 54 0.07 -0.17 -18.99
CA PRO A 54 -0.45 -0.76 -17.77
C PRO A 54 0.07 -2.17 -17.49
N THR A 55 0.43 -2.92 -18.54
CA THR A 55 0.98 -4.29 -18.43
C THR A 55 2.51 -4.33 -18.40
N GLY A 56 3.17 -3.20 -18.67
CA GLY A 56 4.63 -3.06 -18.62
C GLY A 56 5.19 -3.09 -17.21
N TRP A 57 6.47 -3.45 -17.09
CA TRP A 57 7.21 -3.45 -15.82
C TRP A 57 8.24 -2.32 -15.84
N TYR A 58 8.28 -1.55 -14.77
CA TYR A 58 9.10 -0.35 -14.64
C TYR A 58 9.90 -0.39 -13.37
N ASN A 59 11.10 0.20 -13.38
CA ASN A 59 11.92 0.28 -12.16
C ASN A 59 11.14 0.97 -11.03
N PHE A 60 10.97 0.24 -9.93
CA PHE A 60 10.13 0.70 -8.82
C PHE A 60 10.75 1.86 -8.05
N GLN A 61 12.10 1.88 -7.92
CA GLN A 61 12.78 2.99 -7.25
C GLN A 61 12.53 4.31 -7.96
N THR A 62 12.50 4.32 -9.30
CA THR A 62 12.17 5.54 -10.07
C THR A 62 10.81 6.12 -9.69
N PHE A 63 9.83 5.26 -9.46
CA PHE A 63 8.49 5.67 -9.03
C PHE A 63 8.48 6.16 -7.59
N LEU A 64 9.17 5.47 -6.68
CA LEU A 64 9.32 5.87 -5.28
C LEU A 64 10.02 7.23 -5.14
N ASP A 65 11.01 7.52 -5.99
CA ASP A 65 11.68 8.81 -6.04
C ASP A 65 10.71 9.94 -6.42
N VAL A 66 9.84 9.71 -7.40
CA VAL A 66 8.78 10.67 -7.79
C VAL A 66 7.83 10.91 -6.63
N MET A 67 7.39 9.84 -5.94
CA MET A 67 6.56 9.95 -4.74
C MET A 67 7.25 10.79 -3.65
N SER A 68 8.50 10.49 -3.36
CA SER A 68 9.30 11.20 -2.35
C SER A 68 9.43 12.69 -2.68
N GLU A 69 9.68 13.03 -3.95
CA GLU A 69 9.74 14.43 -4.40
C GLU A 69 8.41 15.16 -4.22
N ILE A 70 7.28 14.51 -4.53
CA ILE A 70 5.95 15.09 -4.34
C ILE A 70 5.69 15.34 -2.86
N VAL A 71 5.97 14.34 -2.01
CA VAL A 71 5.80 14.47 -0.55
C VAL A 71 6.65 15.61 0.02
N LYS A 72 7.90 15.74 -0.40
CA LYS A 72 8.80 16.81 0.05
C LYS A 72 8.42 18.19 -0.47
N SER A 73 7.77 18.28 -1.64
CA SER A 73 7.44 19.55 -2.29
C SER A 73 6.10 20.14 -1.85
N LYS A 74 5.23 19.35 -1.20
CA LYS A 74 3.87 19.77 -0.83
C LYS A 74 3.68 19.81 0.67
N GLN A 75 3.04 20.86 1.17
CA GLN A 75 2.52 20.89 2.54
C GLN A 75 1.19 20.11 2.60
N ASN A 76 0.97 19.38 3.69
CA ASN A 76 -0.26 18.63 3.95
C ASN A 76 -0.64 17.59 2.88
N VAL A 77 0.35 16.96 2.26
CA VAL A 77 0.14 15.94 1.21
C VAL A 77 -0.54 14.67 1.73
N SER A 78 -0.49 14.39 3.04
CA SER A 78 -1.04 13.18 3.67
C SER A 78 -2.49 12.90 3.27
N MET A 79 -3.37 13.90 3.34
CA MET A 79 -4.77 13.74 2.95
C MET A 79 -4.94 13.40 1.47
N THR A 80 -4.08 13.95 0.62
CA THR A 80 -4.06 13.63 -0.82
C THR A 80 -3.60 12.19 -1.05
N LEU A 81 -2.56 11.74 -0.35
CA LEU A 81 -2.08 10.35 -0.43
C LEU A 81 -3.15 9.36 0.04
N VAL A 82 -3.85 9.65 1.14
CA VAL A 82 -4.99 8.86 1.59
C VAL A 82 -6.08 8.79 0.51
N ALA A 83 -6.42 9.91 -0.13
CA ALA A 83 -7.41 9.93 -1.21
C ALA A 83 -6.96 9.11 -2.44
N VAL A 84 -5.68 9.17 -2.80
CA VAL A 84 -5.09 8.35 -3.87
C VAL A 84 -5.21 6.86 -3.53
N GLY A 85 -4.83 6.46 -2.30
CA GLY A 85 -4.95 5.08 -1.85
C GLY A 85 -6.38 4.54 -1.93
N LYS A 86 -7.38 5.34 -1.57
CA LYS A 86 -8.80 5.00 -1.73
C LYS A 86 -9.16 4.77 -3.20
N GLY A 87 -8.77 5.69 -4.09
CA GLY A 87 -9.07 5.59 -5.51
C GLY A 87 -8.47 4.36 -6.20
N VAL A 88 -7.36 3.80 -5.68
CA VAL A 88 -6.82 2.53 -6.18
C VAL A 88 -7.82 1.41 -6.01
N VAL A 89 -8.45 1.31 -4.83
CA VAL A 89 -9.36 0.21 -4.48
C VAL A 89 -10.67 0.28 -5.27
N GLU A 90 -11.19 1.46 -5.55
CA GLU A 90 -12.46 1.66 -6.28
C GLU A 90 -12.45 1.02 -7.68
N ASN A 91 -11.26 0.80 -8.25
CA ASN A 91 -11.09 0.20 -9.57
C ASN A 91 -10.74 -1.30 -9.52
N LEU A 92 -10.66 -1.91 -8.34
CA LEU A 92 -10.38 -3.33 -8.21
C LEU A 92 -11.68 -4.14 -8.33
N PRO A 93 -11.71 -5.19 -9.19
CA PRO A 93 -12.88 -6.06 -9.36
C PRO A 93 -12.94 -7.09 -8.22
N LEU A 94 -13.27 -6.64 -7.02
CA LEU A 94 -13.29 -7.48 -5.82
C LEU A 94 -14.72 -7.78 -5.35
N GLU A 95 -14.83 -8.82 -4.55
CA GLU A 95 -16.04 -9.23 -3.82
C GLU A 95 -15.72 -9.33 -2.32
N ASP A 96 -16.75 -9.52 -1.50
CA ASP A 96 -16.59 -9.80 -0.08
C ASP A 96 -15.72 -11.05 0.15
N PHE A 97 -14.84 -10.98 1.12
CA PHE A 97 -13.99 -12.11 1.48
C PHE A 97 -14.77 -13.09 2.36
N PRO A 98 -14.90 -14.38 1.97
CA PRO A 98 -15.70 -15.33 2.72
C PRO A 98 -15.10 -15.66 4.11
N SER A 99 -13.79 -15.48 4.29
CA SER A 99 -13.11 -15.73 5.55
C SER A 99 -11.83 -14.89 5.67
N ILE A 100 -11.20 -14.93 6.84
CA ILE A 100 -9.90 -14.27 7.07
C ILE A 100 -8.79 -14.91 6.21
N GLU A 101 -8.81 -16.23 6.01
CA GLU A 101 -7.83 -16.95 5.20
C GLU A 101 -7.93 -16.51 3.72
N ALA A 102 -9.15 -16.28 3.23
CA ALA A 102 -9.35 -15.76 1.88
C ALA A 102 -8.80 -14.32 1.74
N PHE A 103 -8.97 -13.51 2.77
CA PHE A 103 -8.40 -12.17 2.81
C PHE A 103 -6.86 -12.21 2.88
N GLN A 104 -6.28 -13.10 3.71
CA GLN A 104 -4.82 -13.30 3.77
C GLN A 104 -4.25 -13.69 2.40
N ALA A 105 -4.84 -14.71 1.76
CA ALA A 105 -4.41 -15.14 0.43
C ALA A 105 -4.52 -14.02 -0.63
N PHE A 106 -5.55 -13.19 -0.55
CA PHE A 106 -5.68 -12.01 -1.41
C PHE A 106 -4.53 -11.02 -1.18
N VAL A 107 -4.22 -10.68 0.07
CA VAL A 107 -3.17 -9.73 0.43
C VAL A 107 -1.80 -10.19 -0.06
N GLU A 108 -1.47 -11.48 0.12
CA GLU A 108 -0.24 -12.09 -0.37
C GLU A 108 -0.15 -12.03 -1.91
N ASN A 109 -1.24 -12.40 -2.61
CA ASN A 109 -1.28 -12.38 -4.06
C ASN A 109 -1.24 -10.95 -4.64
N LEU A 110 -1.86 -9.98 -3.98
CA LEU A 110 -1.87 -8.58 -4.43
C LEU A 110 -0.46 -8.03 -4.59
N HIS A 111 0.41 -8.31 -3.62
CA HIS A 111 1.79 -7.85 -3.68
C HIS A 111 2.52 -8.48 -4.88
N GLY A 112 2.50 -9.80 -5.01
CA GLY A 112 3.18 -10.51 -6.10
C GLY A 112 2.64 -10.20 -7.50
N ALA A 113 1.37 -9.80 -7.64
CA ALA A 113 0.79 -9.38 -8.91
C ALA A 113 1.22 -7.96 -9.32
N SER A 114 1.64 -7.16 -8.37
CA SER A 114 1.84 -5.72 -8.54
C SER A 114 3.30 -5.30 -8.59
N VAL A 115 4.17 -6.05 -7.93
CA VAL A 115 5.61 -5.80 -7.85
C VAL A 115 6.39 -7.12 -7.97
N ARG A 116 7.63 -7.05 -8.41
CA ARG A 116 8.53 -8.21 -8.53
C ARG A 116 9.97 -7.83 -8.23
N ASN A 117 10.81 -8.84 -8.02
CA ASN A 117 12.23 -8.68 -7.69
C ASN A 117 12.48 -7.87 -6.40
N MET A 118 11.50 -7.86 -5.50
CA MET A 118 11.61 -7.22 -4.19
C MET A 118 12.10 -8.21 -3.14
N PRO A 119 12.74 -7.74 -2.05
CA PRO A 119 13.01 -8.58 -0.90
C PRO A 119 11.71 -9.20 -0.35
N GLU A 120 11.74 -10.46 0.06
CA GLU A 120 10.58 -11.15 0.66
C GLU A 120 10.05 -10.41 1.92
N THR A 121 10.92 -9.65 2.59
CA THR A 121 10.56 -8.84 3.75
C THR A 121 9.76 -7.58 3.39
N GLU A 122 9.82 -7.13 2.13
CA GLU A 122 9.07 -5.97 1.65
C GLU A 122 7.69 -6.38 1.13
N SER A 123 6.78 -6.72 2.03
CA SER A 123 5.45 -7.25 1.70
C SER A 123 4.35 -6.75 2.64
N HIS A 124 3.12 -7.10 2.31
CA HIS A 124 1.99 -7.01 3.22
C HIS A 124 1.74 -8.38 3.85
N VAL A 125 1.53 -8.41 5.16
CA VAL A 125 1.18 -9.65 5.87
C VAL A 125 -0.05 -9.41 6.73
N VAL A 126 -0.98 -10.35 6.70
CA VAL A 126 -2.13 -10.37 7.61
C VAL A 126 -1.86 -11.37 8.71
N ILE A 127 -1.90 -10.92 9.94
CA ILE A 127 -1.65 -11.74 11.13
C ILE A 127 -2.92 -11.80 11.97
N GLN A 128 -3.33 -12.99 12.36
CA GLN A 128 -4.36 -13.19 13.35
C GLN A 128 -3.71 -13.64 14.66
N GLU A 129 -3.88 -12.85 15.71
CA GLU A 129 -3.39 -13.16 17.06
C GLU A 129 -4.54 -13.01 18.05
N ASP A 130 -4.92 -14.10 18.68
CA ASP A 130 -6.12 -14.21 19.52
C ASP A 130 -7.40 -13.78 18.77
N SER A 131 -8.03 -12.71 19.22
CA SER A 131 -9.22 -12.11 18.58
C SER A 131 -8.91 -10.92 17.68
N ASN A 132 -7.64 -10.56 17.55
CA ASN A 132 -7.19 -9.41 16.78
C ASN A 132 -6.68 -9.83 15.40
N ILE A 133 -6.94 -8.98 14.42
CA ILE A 133 -6.41 -9.11 13.06
C ILE A 133 -5.55 -7.88 12.80
N TYR A 134 -4.35 -8.11 12.31
CA TYR A 134 -3.40 -7.04 11.99
C TYR A 134 -3.02 -7.11 10.51
N ILE A 135 -2.84 -5.96 9.89
CA ILE A 135 -2.15 -5.82 8.61
C ILE A 135 -0.79 -5.19 8.89
N VAL A 136 0.26 -5.95 8.67
CA VAL A 136 1.63 -5.42 8.70
C VAL A 136 1.93 -4.89 7.30
N ASN A 137 2.12 -3.59 7.20
CA ASN A 137 2.49 -2.91 5.96
C ASN A 137 4.00 -2.66 5.97
N ASN A 138 4.75 -3.58 5.41
CA ASN A 138 6.21 -3.46 5.30
C ASN A 138 6.62 -3.26 3.84
N THR A 139 6.12 -2.18 3.22
CA THR A 139 6.44 -1.81 1.84
C THR A 139 7.07 -0.42 1.78
N PRO A 140 7.86 -0.11 0.74
CA PRO A 140 8.47 1.21 0.58
C PRO A 140 7.48 2.31 0.18
N VAL A 141 6.21 1.95 -0.04
CA VAL A 141 5.14 2.91 -0.38
C VAL A 141 4.74 3.73 0.84
N SER A 142 4.29 4.96 0.62
CA SER A 142 3.83 5.85 1.69
C SER A 142 2.77 5.20 2.59
N ASN A 143 2.97 5.27 3.90
CA ASN A 143 2.02 4.78 4.89
C ASN A 143 0.65 5.47 4.80
N ASP A 144 0.59 6.77 4.45
CA ASP A 144 -0.66 7.49 4.25
C ASP A 144 -1.45 6.93 3.06
N LEU A 145 -0.76 6.60 1.96
CA LEU A 145 -1.39 5.97 0.80
C LEU A 145 -1.93 4.59 1.18
N MET A 146 -1.12 3.78 1.85
CA MET A 146 -1.53 2.44 2.28
C MET A 146 -2.66 2.48 3.31
N TYR A 147 -2.68 3.47 4.19
CA TYR A 147 -3.82 3.70 5.08
C TYR A 147 -5.12 3.96 4.28
N GLY A 148 -5.06 4.82 3.27
CA GLY A 148 -6.19 5.08 2.37
C GLY A 148 -6.67 3.82 1.64
N PHE A 149 -5.72 3.02 1.14
CA PHE A 149 -5.99 1.74 0.47
C PHE A 149 -6.72 0.76 1.40
N TRP A 150 -6.18 0.49 2.59
CA TRP A 150 -6.80 -0.44 3.55
C TRP A 150 -8.11 0.09 4.09
N TRP A 151 -8.22 1.40 4.33
CA TRP A 151 -9.49 2.01 4.73
C TRP A 151 -10.60 1.73 3.72
N GLU A 152 -10.36 2.00 2.45
CA GLU A 152 -11.38 1.84 1.40
C GLU A 152 -11.69 0.36 1.15
N MET A 153 -10.66 -0.50 1.16
CA MET A 153 -10.81 -1.95 1.04
C MET A 153 -11.79 -2.49 2.09
N LEU A 154 -11.55 -2.16 3.35
CA LEU A 154 -12.35 -2.65 4.47
C LEU A 154 -13.73 -1.98 4.57
N ARG A 155 -13.88 -0.76 4.02
CA ARG A 155 -15.18 -0.09 3.90
C ARG A 155 -16.07 -0.78 2.85
N LEU A 156 -15.50 -1.11 1.70
CA LEU A 156 -16.25 -1.71 0.58
C LEU A 156 -16.54 -3.19 0.80
N TYR A 157 -15.59 -3.94 1.33
CA TYR A 157 -15.65 -5.39 1.41
C TYR A 157 -15.66 -5.89 2.86
N SER A 158 -16.45 -6.92 3.13
CA SER A 158 -16.49 -7.60 4.42
C SER A 158 -15.53 -8.80 4.44
N ILE A 159 -15.09 -9.18 5.65
CA ILE A 159 -14.30 -10.40 5.88
C ILE A 159 -15.13 -11.30 6.78
N GLY A 160 -15.55 -12.47 6.28
CA GLY A 160 -16.43 -13.37 7.02
C GLY A 160 -17.78 -12.72 7.38
N GLY A 161 -18.28 -11.80 6.55
CA GLY A 161 -19.51 -11.04 6.80
C GLY A 161 -19.38 -9.92 7.84
N ILE A 162 -18.18 -9.62 8.31
CA ILE A 162 -17.89 -8.54 9.27
C ILE A 162 -17.20 -7.39 8.54
N LYS A 163 -17.67 -6.16 8.77
CA LYS A 163 -16.99 -4.94 8.34
C LYS A 163 -15.92 -4.56 9.36
N TYR A 164 -14.79 -4.11 8.86
CA TYR A 164 -13.66 -3.67 9.66
C TYR A 164 -13.22 -2.27 9.25
N ARG A 165 -12.52 -1.60 10.15
CA ARG A 165 -11.76 -0.37 9.85
C ARG A 165 -10.31 -0.56 10.29
N PRO A 166 -9.33 -0.05 9.54
CA PRO A 166 -7.93 -0.09 9.95
C PRO A 166 -7.67 1.03 10.95
N ILE A 167 -7.01 0.70 12.05
CA ILE A 167 -6.54 1.67 13.05
C ILE A 167 -5.02 1.54 13.11
N PRO A 168 -4.25 2.63 12.87
CA PRO A 168 -2.81 2.60 13.07
C PRO A 168 -2.47 2.14 14.50
N HIS A 169 -1.56 1.19 14.61
CA HIS A 169 -1.15 0.69 15.93
C HIS A 169 -0.33 1.76 16.66
N GLN A 170 -0.65 2.01 17.93
CA GLN A 170 -0.06 3.12 18.69
C GLN A 170 1.47 3.02 18.83
N ASP A 171 1.99 1.79 18.99
CA ASP A 171 3.42 1.54 19.15
C ASP A 171 4.19 1.55 17.81
N TYR A 172 3.47 1.62 16.69
CA TYR A 172 4.03 1.60 15.33
C TYR A 172 3.43 2.73 14.50
N PRO A 173 3.68 3.99 14.88
CA PRO A 173 3.13 5.14 14.17
C PRO A 173 3.65 5.18 12.73
N SER A 174 2.81 5.70 11.85
CA SER A 174 3.09 5.86 10.41
C SER A 174 4.06 7.03 10.18
N ASN A 175 5.34 6.83 10.44
CA ASN A 175 6.37 7.81 10.13
C ASN A 175 7.29 7.33 8.99
N GLU A 176 8.58 7.17 9.20
CA GLU A 176 9.56 6.90 8.14
C GLU A 176 9.69 5.41 7.74
N VAL A 177 9.05 4.51 8.45
CA VAL A 177 9.15 3.05 8.25
C VAL A 177 7.76 2.42 8.12
N GLY A 178 7.70 1.18 7.68
CA GLY A 178 6.46 0.42 7.58
C GLY A 178 5.60 0.48 8.85
N THR A 179 4.31 0.31 8.74
CA THR A 179 3.35 0.45 9.84
C THR A 179 2.48 -0.78 10.03
N ILE A 180 1.81 -0.85 11.17
CA ILE A 180 0.87 -1.91 11.50
C ILE A 180 -0.52 -1.31 11.68
N PHE A 181 -1.52 -1.93 11.07
CA PHE A 181 -2.93 -1.58 11.24
C PHE A 181 -3.64 -2.70 12.00
N LEU A 182 -4.27 -2.34 13.13
CA LEU A 182 -5.24 -3.21 13.81
C LEU A 182 -6.57 -3.10 13.07
N LEU A 183 -7.18 -4.23 12.71
CA LEU A 183 -8.53 -4.27 12.15
C LEU A 183 -9.55 -4.29 13.28
N GLN A 184 -10.29 -3.21 13.43
CA GLN A 184 -11.34 -3.10 14.42
C GLN A 184 -12.70 -3.38 13.77
N PRO A 185 -13.48 -4.37 14.27
CA PRO A 185 -14.84 -4.60 13.80
C PRO A 185 -15.71 -3.36 13.97
N GLU A 186 -16.49 -3.03 12.97
CA GLU A 186 -17.51 -1.98 13.08
C GLU A 186 -18.69 -2.51 13.90
N LYS A 187 -19.11 -1.76 14.90
CA LYS A 187 -20.31 -2.09 15.67
C LYS A 187 -21.52 -1.90 14.76
N ARG A 188 -22.36 -2.94 14.68
CA ARG A 188 -23.67 -2.88 14.02
C ARG A 188 -24.60 -1.91 14.73
#